data_06d8b756b852256a3583a7ae25f80e90
#
_entry.id   06d8b756b852256a3583a7ae25f80e90
#
_cell.length_a   1.000
_cell.length_b   1.000
_cell.length_c   1.000
_cell.angle_alpha   90.00
_cell.angle_beta   90.00
_cell.angle_gamma   90.00
#
_symmetry.space_group_name_H-M   'P 1'
#
loop_
_entity.id
_entity.type
_entity.pdbx_description
1 polymer ?
#
loop_
_entity_poly.entity_id
_entity_poly.type
_entity_poly.pdbx_seq_one_letter_code
_entity_poly.pdbx_strand_id
1 'polypeptide(L)'
;MRIIKSLLLACAFSFSGNASENTIQISQAHLENLGVRVGKLEPVKQIPVLYAPAKVVIPPAQEFIVSASQAGLLTRLNVGVGDRVKKGQILAQLNSPELLSLQRLYLKADSDLQLSRLSYQRDKKLLAEGVIADRRWQETRSQYNVFAAEANERRQLLEIAGMSDNDIKRLDRTRRFSSQLNVYAPVSGAVIERLAVVGTRIDILAPLYRIANLDELWLEINIPQERIGSINIGDQVVIENPAAGAQAAVKAEIALLGQSVNPENQTILARAIIRGEQTAVKAGQRINTRIVHASDKAVFKIPNAAIAQNEGKAFIFIRNLQGFLVHPVAVVGKQDDESIISDDFTGNEVIAVKGAVALKAKWLGLGGHE
;
A
#
# COMPACT_ATOMS: atom_id res chain seq x y z
N MET A 1 33.02 -71.88 -49.74
CA MET A 1 32.98 -71.72 -51.23
C MET A 1 32.13 -70.52 -51.56
N ARG A 2 32.76 -69.48 -52.19
CA ARG A 2 32.23 -68.28 -52.83
C ARG A 2 31.56 -67.15 -51.90
N ILE A 3 32.24 -66.30 -51.49
CA ILE A 3 32.48 -64.85 -51.59
C ILE A 3 31.55 -64.16 -52.62
N ILE A 4 30.66 -63.17 -52.09
CA ILE A 4 30.20 -62.04 -52.91
C ILE A 4 30.28 -60.79 -52.01
N LYS A 5 31.19 -59.90 -52.42
CA LYS A 5 31.34 -58.55 -51.92
C LYS A 5 30.30 -57.66 -52.57
N SER A 6 29.48 -56.98 -51.81
CA SER A 6 28.64 -55.86 -52.28
C SER A 6 29.18 -54.54 -51.75
N LEU A 7 29.61 -53.74 -52.69
CA LEU A 7 30.15 -52.37 -52.52
C LEU A 7 28.97 -51.38 -52.33
N LEU A 8 28.79 -50.82 -51.14
CA LEU A 8 27.81 -49.77 -50.88
C LEU A 8 28.51 -48.40 -51.03
N LEU A 9 28.15 -47.71 -52.09
CA LEU A 9 28.60 -46.32 -52.40
C LEU A 9 27.78 -45.38 -51.54
N ALA A 10 28.39 -44.76 -50.52
CA ALA A 10 27.80 -43.70 -49.71
C ALA A 10 27.88 -42.35 -50.41
N CYS A 11 26.76 -41.87 -50.94
CA CYS A 11 26.64 -40.49 -51.39
C CYS A 11 26.49 -39.58 -50.12
N ALA A 12 27.56 -38.87 -49.77
CA ALA A 12 27.52 -37.78 -48.84
C ALA A 12 26.87 -36.57 -49.50
N PHE A 13 25.61 -36.32 -49.18
CA PHE A 13 24.94 -35.06 -49.49
C PHE A 13 25.40 -34.02 -48.48
N SER A 14 26.34 -33.16 -48.92
CA SER A 14 26.74 -31.95 -48.21
C SER A 14 25.56 -30.98 -48.26
N PHE A 15 24.80 -30.84 -47.16
CA PHE A 15 23.88 -29.73 -46.96
C PHE A 15 24.71 -28.47 -46.68
N SER A 16 25.02 -27.74 -47.75
CA SER A 16 25.49 -26.36 -47.63
C SER A 16 24.28 -25.52 -47.26
N GLY A 17 24.07 -25.30 -45.96
CA GLY A 17 23.06 -24.34 -45.45
C GLY A 17 23.45 -22.92 -45.90
N ASN A 18 22.63 -22.33 -46.76
CA ASN A 18 22.80 -20.94 -47.21
C ASN A 18 22.66 -19.99 -46.00
N ALA A 19 23.78 -19.51 -45.48
CA ALA A 19 23.87 -18.46 -44.46
C ALA A 19 23.60 -17.05 -45.03
N SER A 20 23.06 -16.90 -46.25
CA SER A 20 22.91 -15.61 -46.92
C SER A 20 21.48 -15.02 -46.87
N GLU A 21 20.47 -15.74 -46.31
CA GLU A 21 19.09 -15.27 -46.33
C GLU A 21 18.76 -14.15 -45.33
N ASN A 22 19.61 -13.88 -44.34
CA ASN A 22 19.34 -12.93 -43.27
C ASN A 22 20.13 -11.62 -43.33
N THR A 23 20.86 -11.36 -44.43
CA THR A 23 21.66 -10.12 -44.56
C THR A 23 21.15 -9.25 -45.71
N ILE A 24 20.83 -7.99 -45.39
CA ILE A 24 20.44 -6.99 -46.40
C ILE A 24 21.70 -6.19 -46.77
N GLN A 25 22.15 -6.33 -48.00
CA GLN A 25 23.22 -5.47 -48.55
C GLN A 25 22.61 -4.14 -49.01
N ILE A 26 23.14 -3.03 -48.46
CA ILE A 26 22.67 -1.69 -48.76
C ILE A 26 23.78 -0.67 -48.59
N SER A 27 23.95 0.21 -49.62
CA SER A 27 24.94 1.28 -49.59
C SER A 27 24.46 2.45 -48.69
N GLN A 28 25.44 3.25 -48.20
CA GLN A 28 25.13 4.40 -47.34
C GLN A 28 24.20 5.42 -48.03
N ALA A 29 24.39 5.69 -49.31
CA ALA A 29 23.53 6.61 -50.08
C ALA A 29 22.09 6.13 -50.19
N HIS A 30 21.86 4.82 -50.28
CA HIS A 30 20.50 4.23 -50.31
C HIS A 30 19.80 4.29 -48.98
N LEU A 31 20.53 4.28 -47.85
CA LEU A 31 19.96 4.40 -46.52
C LEU A 31 19.27 5.75 -46.29
N GLU A 32 19.94 6.83 -46.74
CA GLU A 32 19.42 8.18 -46.63
C GLU A 32 18.13 8.35 -47.47
N ASN A 33 18.08 7.79 -48.65
CA ASN A 33 16.91 7.83 -49.54
C ASN A 33 15.71 7.03 -48.95
N LEU A 34 15.98 5.94 -48.20
CA LEU A 34 14.93 5.15 -47.54
C LEU A 34 14.53 5.72 -46.17
N GLY A 35 15.12 6.84 -45.73
CA GLY A 35 14.82 7.48 -44.44
C GLY A 35 15.21 6.60 -43.26
N VAL A 36 16.14 5.68 -43.41
CA VAL A 36 16.60 4.80 -42.32
C VAL A 36 17.51 5.58 -41.40
N ARG A 37 17.20 5.56 -40.09
CA ARG A 37 18.07 6.11 -39.03
C ARG A 37 18.56 4.98 -38.16
N VAL A 38 19.81 5.06 -37.73
CA VAL A 38 20.39 4.08 -36.80
C VAL A 38 20.58 4.67 -35.41
N GLY A 39 20.52 3.84 -34.39
CA GLY A 39 20.73 4.19 -32.97
C GLY A 39 21.19 2.98 -32.17
N LYS A 40 21.60 3.21 -30.94
CA LYS A 40 22.01 2.14 -30.02
C LYS A 40 20.78 1.58 -29.26
N LEU A 41 20.91 0.36 -28.78
CA LEU A 41 20.01 -0.25 -27.83
C LEU A 41 20.12 0.48 -26.47
N GLU A 42 18.98 0.86 -25.87
CA GLU A 42 18.95 1.42 -24.52
C GLU A 42 18.63 0.32 -23.49
N PRO A 43 19.60 -0.07 -22.64
CA PRO A 43 19.34 -1.09 -21.63
C PRO A 43 18.36 -0.57 -20.58
N VAL A 44 17.38 -1.37 -20.21
CA VAL A 44 16.42 -1.09 -19.16
C VAL A 44 16.31 -2.26 -18.18
N LYS A 45 15.87 -1.98 -16.95
CA LYS A 45 15.76 -2.99 -15.88
C LYS A 45 14.30 -3.36 -15.57
N GLN A 46 13.36 -2.69 -16.19
CA GLN A 46 11.93 -2.84 -15.90
C GLN A 46 11.14 -3.02 -17.18
N ILE A 47 10.22 -3.97 -17.15
CA ILE A 47 9.30 -4.26 -18.24
C ILE A 47 7.93 -3.72 -17.83
N PRO A 48 7.33 -2.75 -18.53
CA PRO A 48 5.96 -2.32 -18.26
C PRO A 48 4.99 -3.45 -18.63
N VAL A 49 4.16 -3.83 -17.66
CA VAL A 49 3.20 -4.93 -17.79
C VAL A 49 1.80 -4.41 -18.05
N LEU A 50 1.37 -3.41 -17.26
CA LEU A 50 0.02 -2.90 -17.33
C LEU A 50 -0.07 -1.45 -16.86
N TYR A 51 -0.90 -0.66 -17.55
CA TYR A 51 -1.40 0.63 -17.06
C TYR A 51 -2.79 0.42 -16.47
N ALA A 52 -3.01 0.86 -15.25
CA ALA A 52 -4.29 0.73 -14.59
C ALA A 52 -4.57 1.92 -13.65
N PRO A 53 -5.82 2.38 -13.58
CA PRO A 53 -6.22 3.35 -12.58
C PRO A 53 -6.20 2.72 -11.20
N ALA A 54 -5.78 3.50 -10.21
CA ALA A 54 -5.73 3.10 -8.81
C ALA A 54 -6.41 4.14 -7.92
N LYS A 55 -6.90 3.69 -6.77
CA LYS A 55 -7.39 4.53 -5.70
C LYS A 55 -6.44 4.42 -4.50
N VAL A 56 -6.02 5.57 -3.97
CA VAL A 56 -5.25 5.63 -2.73
C VAL A 56 -6.21 5.48 -1.55
N VAL A 57 -6.00 4.48 -0.71
CA VAL A 57 -6.84 4.22 0.46
C VAL A 57 -6.01 4.14 1.74
N ILE A 58 -6.65 4.44 2.85
CA ILE A 58 -6.07 4.24 4.18
C ILE A 58 -6.27 2.77 4.55
N PRO A 59 -5.23 2.06 5.03
CA PRO A 59 -5.41 0.72 5.58
C PRO A 59 -6.49 0.71 6.69
N PRO A 60 -7.43 -0.24 6.73
CA PRO A 60 -8.47 -0.29 7.76
C PRO A 60 -7.91 -0.31 9.20
N ALA A 61 -6.74 -0.91 9.41
CA ALA A 61 -6.06 -0.92 10.71
C ALA A 61 -5.47 0.44 11.12
N GLN A 62 -5.37 1.39 10.20
CA GLN A 62 -4.83 2.73 10.43
C GLN A 62 -5.91 3.82 10.57
N GLU A 63 -7.18 3.44 10.46
CA GLU A 63 -8.33 4.35 10.54
C GLU A 63 -9.11 4.13 11.82
N PHE A 64 -9.42 5.19 12.55
CA PHE A 64 -10.03 5.16 13.86
C PHE A 64 -11.21 6.14 13.94
N ILE A 65 -12.36 5.65 14.40
CA ILE A 65 -13.48 6.49 14.79
C ILE A 65 -13.32 6.86 16.26
N VAL A 66 -13.30 8.16 16.53
CA VAL A 66 -13.30 8.69 17.89
C VAL A 66 -14.73 9.04 18.27
N SER A 67 -15.28 8.32 19.24
CA SER A 67 -16.67 8.46 19.70
C SER A 67 -16.73 9.02 21.13
N ALA A 68 -17.88 9.56 21.50
CA ALA A 68 -18.16 10.00 22.85
C ALA A 68 -18.36 8.80 23.79
N SER A 69 -17.62 8.73 24.90
CA SER A 69 -17.77 7.67 25.90
C SER A 69 -19.01 7.84 26.80
N GLN A 70 -19.60 9.05 26.84
CA GLN A 70 -20.81 9.38 27.58
C GLN A 70 -21.69 10.34 26.77
N ALA A 71 -22.99 10.31 27.02
CA ALA A 71 -23.89 11.31 26.46
C ALA A 71 -23.66 12.67 27.10
N GLY A 72 -23.85 13.74 26.33
CA GLY A 72 -23.67 15.10 26.81
C GLY A 72 -23.82 16.18 25.76
N LEU A 73 -23.69 17.44 26.19
CA LEU A 73 -23.63 18.60 25.30
C LEU A 73 -22.19 18.80 24.82
N LEU A 74 -21.96 18.81 23.52
CA LEU A 74 -20.66 19.11 22.95
C LEU A 74 -20.34 20.62 23.08
N THR A 75 -19.38 20.95 23.94
CA THR A 75 -19.04 22.34 24.28
C THR A 75 -17.87 22.88 23.47
N ARG A 76 -16.94 22.02 23.06
CA ARG A 76 -15.76 22.43 22.30
C ARG A 76 -15.25 21.34 21.38
N LEU A 77 -14.77 21.74 20.21
CA LEU A 77 -13.96 20.96 19.30
C LEU A 77 -12.62 21.69 19.13
N ASN A 78 -11.50 21.02 19.45
CA ASN A 78 -10.18 21.65 19.53
C ASN A 78 -9.37 21.48 18.23
N VAL A 79 -9.83 20.64 17.32
CA VAL A 79 -9.11 20.31 16.07
C VAL A 79 -10.07 20.33 14.89
N GLY A 80 -9.55 20.68 13.72
CA GLY A 80 -10.24 20.69 12.44
C GLY A 80 -9.80 19.55 11.52
N VAL A 81 -10.50 19.40 10.39
CA VAL A 81 -10.10 18.47 9.33
C VAL A 81 -8.76 18.92 8.74
N GLY A 82 -7.82 17.97 8.59
CA GLY A 82 -6.46 18.23 8.13
C GLY A 82 -5.44 18.44 9.25
N ASP A 83 -5.87 18.71 10.50
CA ASP A 83 -4.94 18.88 11.61
C ASP A 83 -4.24 17.57 11.97
N ARG A 84 -2.95 17.65 12.29
CA ARG A 84 -2.20 16.54 12.89
C ARG A 84 -2.42 16.50 14.39
N VAL A 85 -2.67 15.31 14.93
CA VAL A 85 -2.92 15.06 16.35
C VAL A 85 -1.93 14.03 16.89
N LYS A 86 -1.62 14.15 18.19
CA LYS A 86 -0.81 13.16 18.91
C LYS A 86 -1.69 12.29 19.79
N LYS A 87 -1.32 11.03 20.00
CA LYS A 87 -1.98 10.14 20.96
C LYS A 87 -2.10 10.84 22.33
N GLY A 88 -3.30 10.82 22.91
CA GLY A 88 -3.61 11.48 24.19
C GLY A 88 -3.90 12.98 24.10
N GLN A 89 -3.85 13.60 22.92
CA GLN A 89 -4.27 15.00 22.73
C GLN A 89 -5.78 15.15 22.89
N ILE A 90 -6.23 16.22 23.55
CA ILE A 90 -7.67 16.53 23.72
C ILE A 90 -8.24 17.02 22.38
N LEU A 91 -9.21 16.30 21.85
CA LEU A 91 -9.89 16.60 20.60
C LEU A 91 -11.20 17.36 20.79
N ALA A 92 -11.95 16.99 21.82
CA ALA A 92 -13.26 17.56 22.11
C ALA A 92 -13.53 17.64 23.61
N GLN A 93 -14.52 18.45 24.00
CA GLN A 93 -15.02 18.56 25.37
C GLN A 93 -16.55 18.48 25.36
N LEU A 94 -17.08 17.63 26.26
CA LEU A 94 -18.51 17.48 26.48
C LEU A 94 -18.86 17.84 27.92
N ASN A 95 -20.07 18.34 28.14
CA ASN A 95 -20.68 18.41 29.44
C ASN A 95 -21.65 17.25 29.60
N SER A 96 -21.32 16.28 30.47
CA SER A 96 -22.12 15.09 30.74
C SER A 96 -22.69 15.12 32.16
N PRO A 97 -24.03 15.22 32.35
CA PRO A 97 -24.66 15.07 33.66
C PRO A 97 -24.49 13.66 34.24
N GLU A 98 -24.44 12.63 33.38
CA GLU A 98 -24.21 11.22 33.75
C GLU A 98 -22.90 11.05 34.51
N LEU A 99 -21.85 11.76 34.07
CA LEU A 99 -20.55 11.72 34.71
C LEU A 99 -20.57 12.20 36.16
N LEU A 100 -21.45 13.17 36.51
CA LEU A 100 -21.61 13.63 37.89
C LEU A 100 -22.18 12.52 38.79
N SER A 101 -23.12 11.72 38.28
CA SER A 101 -23.69 10.58 39.00
C SER A 101 -22.65 9.51 39.28
N LEU A 102 -21.81 9.17 38.30
CA LEU A 102 -20.71 8.22 38.45
C LEU A 102 -19.67 8.71 39.48
N GLN A 103 -19.28 9.98 39.42
CA GLN A 103 -18.36 10.59 40.40
C GLN A 103 -18.93 10.54 41.82
N ARG A 104 -20.21 10.82 42.01
CA ARG A 104 -20.89 10.75 43.32
C ARG A 104 -20.83 9.33 43.88
N LEU A 105 -21.16 8.30 43.08
CA LEU A 105 -21.13 6.91 43.50
C LEU A 105 -19.71 6.45 43.86
N TYR A 106 -18.71 6.86 43.08
CA TYR A 106 -17.31 6.58 43.37
C TYR A 106 -16.87 7.21 44.70
N LEU A 107 -17.10 8.52 44.90
CA LEU A 107 -16.69 9.21 46.13
C LEU A 107 -17.37 8.63 47.38
N LYS A 108 -18.65 8.12 47.26
CA LYS A 108 -19.31 7.42 48.34
C LYS A 108 -18.56 6.12 48.67
N ALA A 109 -18.31 5.28 47.64
CA ALA A 109 -17.60 4.00 47.83
C ALA A 109 -16.19 4.20 48.39
N ASP A 110 -15.47 5.23 47.93
CA ASP A 110 -14.14 5.57 48.43
C ASP A 110 -14.19 5.98 49.94
N SER A 111 -15.22 6.76 50.34
CA SER A 111 -15.38 7.16 51.74
C SER A 111 -15.72 5.94 52.65
N ASP A 112 -16.59 5.02 52.19
CA ASP A 112 -16.91 3.78 52.88
C ASP A 112 -15.66 2.88 53.03
N LEU A 113 -14.85 2.79 51.98
CA LEU A 113 -13.57 2.09 52.03
C LEU A 113 -12.59 2.72 53.04
N GLN A 114 -12.46 4.05 53.05
CA GLN A 114 -11.60 4.73 54.00
C GLN A 114 -11.99 4.46 55.45
N LEU A 115 -13.28 4.52 55.77
CA LEU A 115 -13.81 4.19 57.11
C LEU A 115 -13.51 2.72 57.47
N SER A 116 -13.77 1.81 56.55
CA SER A 116 -13.51 0.38 56.74
C SER A 116 -12.03 0.08 56.93
N ARG A 117 -11.13 0.80 56.19
CA ARG A 117 -9.69 0.69 56.34
C ARG A 117 -9.24 1.04 57.77
N LEU A 118 -9.79 2.09 58.36
CA LEU A 118 -9.50 2.43 59.77
C LEU A 118 -9.92 1.33 60.74
N SER A 119 -11.11 0.76 60.56
CA SER A 119 -11.60 -0.37 61.35
C SER A 119 -10.70 -1.61 61.17
N TYR A 120 -10.33 -1.94 59.90
CA TYR A 120 -9.42 -3.03 59.59
C TYR A 120 -8.06 -2.87 60.28
N GLN A 121 -7.44 -1.69 60.20
CA GLN A 121 -6.16 -1.42 60.84
C GLN A 121 -6.22 -1.53 62.36
N ARG A 122 -7.24 -0.97 62.96
CA ARG A 122 -7.49 -1.06 64.41
C ARG A 122 -7.65 -2.52 64.87
N ASP A 123 -8.60 -3.25 64.24
CA ASP A 123 -8.94 -4.60 64.68
C ASP A 123 -7.79 -5.59 64.38
N LYS A 124 -6.99 -5.36 63.33
CA LYS A 124 -5.72 -6.10 63.09
C LYS A 124 -4.73 -5.97 64.24
N LYS A 125 -4.59 -4.77 64.81
CA LYS A 125 -3.72 -4.50 65.96
C LYS A 125 -4.29 -5.17 67.26
N LEU A 126 -5.60 -5.01 67.50
CA LEU A 126 -6.26 -5.59 68.67
C LEU A 126 -6.23 -7.15 68.65
N LEU A 127 -6.31 -7.78 67.48
CA LEU A 127 -6.10 -9.22 67.36
C LEU A 127 -4.69 -9.64 67.75
N ALA A 128 -3.66 -8.92 67.23
CA ALA A 128 -2.27 -9.20 67.59
C ALA A 128 -1.95 -9.05 69.08
N GLU A 129 -2.69 -8.17 69.75
CA GLU A 129 -2.60 -7.94 71.19
C GLU A 129 -3.49 -8.90 72.01
N GLY A 130 -4.24 -9.82 71.34
CA GLY A 130 -5.12 -10.78 72.00
C GLY A 130 -6.42 -10.16 72.60
N VAL A 131 -6.78 -8.94 72.23
CA VAL A 131 -7.92 -8.19 72.80
C VAL A 131 -9.23 -8.58 72.16
N ILE A 132 -9.24 -9.00 70.89
CA ILE A 132 -10.46 -9.40 70.17
C ILE A 132 -10.38 -10.84 69.68
N ALA A 133 -11.54 -11.51 69.52
CA ALA A 133 -11.65 -12.83 68.98
C ALA A 133 -11.36 -12.86 67.47
N ASP A 134 -10.78 -13.97 66.97
CA ASP A 134 -10.48 -14.18 65.55
C ASP A 134 -11.71 -14.03 64.65
N ARG A 135 -12.90 -14.48 65.12
CA ARG A 135 -14.17 -14.30 64.38
C ARG A 135 -14.45 -12.82 64.06
N ARG A 136 -14.26 -11.91 65.03
CA ARG A 136 -14.45 -10.48 64.83
C ARG A 136 -13.47 -9.93 63.80
N TRP A 137 -12.23 -10.35 63.84
CA TRP A 137 -11.22 -10.00 62.85
C TRP A 137 -11.65 -10.44 61.44
N GLN A 138 -12.12 -11.67 61.28
CA GLN A 138 -12.57 -12.19 60.00
C GLN A 138 -13.77 -11.38 59.44
N GLU A 139 -14.71 -10.99 60.26
CA GLU A 139 -15.83 -10.12 59.90
C GLU A 139 -15.35 -8.75 59.41
N THR A 140 -14.46 -8.09 60.17
CA THR A 140 -13.91 -6.78 59.78
C THR A 140 -13.07 -6.87 58.49
N ARG A 141 -12.31 -7.93 58.32
CA ARG A 141 -11.54 -8.19 57.12
C ARG A 141 -12.45 -8.42 55.90
N SER A 142 -13.48 -9.21 56.08
CA SER A 142 -14.49 -9.46 55.00
C SER A 142 -15.15 -8.16 54.60
N GLN A 143 -15.60 -7.33 55.54
CA GLN A 143 -16.23 -6.03 55.28
C GLN A 143 -15.29 -5.07 54.54
N TYR A 144 -14.00 -5.02 54.94
CA TYR A 144 -12.98 -4.22 54.22
C TYR A 144 -12.81 -4.69 52.76
N ASN A 145 -12.76 -5.99 52.51
CA ASN A 145 -12.61 -6.55 51.18
C ASN A 145 -13.82 -6.19 50.27
N VAL A 146 -15.07 -6.21 50.83
CA VAL A 146 -16.28 -5.82 50.09
C VAL A 146 -16.21 -4.34 49.68
N PHE A 147 -15.87 -3.43 50.58
CA PHE A 147 -15.75 -2.01 50.23
C PHE A 147 -14.59 -1.71 49.29
N ALA A 148 -13.48 -2.47 49.42
CA ALA A 148 -12.37 -2.35 48.50
C ALA A 148 -12.74 -2.78 47.06
N ALA A 149 -13.50 -3.84 46.92
CA ALA A 149 -14.04 -4.32 45.65
C ALA A 149 -15.02 -3.29 45.04
N GLU A 150 -15.96 -2.75 45.83
CA GLU A 150 -16.92 -1.74 45.38
C GLU A 150 -16.19 -0.45 44.91
N ALA A 151 -15.28 0.09 45.70
CA ALA A 151 -14.54 1.29 45.35
C ALA A 151 -13.73 1.11 44.05
N ASN A 152 -13.13 -0.08 43.87
CA ASN A 152 -12.40 -0.42 42.66
C ASN A 152 -13.35 -0.51 41.45
N GLU A 153 -14.50 -1.15 41.58
CA GLU A 153 -15.53 -1.22 40.54
C GLU A 153 -15.95 0.19 40.10
N ARG A 154 -16.29 1.07 41.06
CA ARG A 154 -16.74 2.44 40.79
C ARG A 154 -15.64 3.27 40.12
N ARG A 155 -14.36 3.05 40.47
CA ARG A 155 -13.22 3.66 39.80
C ARG A 155 -13.13 3.23 38.35
N GLN A 156 -13.23 1.92 38.07
CA GLN A 156 -13.20 1.40 36.71
C GLN A 156 -14.33 1.98 35.85
N LEU A 157 -15.52 2.16 36.42
CA LEU A 157 -16.64 2.80 35.72
C LEU A 157 -16.32 4.25 35.32
N LEU A 158 -15.59 5.02 36.14
CA LEU A 158 -15.10 6.37 35.77
C LEU A 158 -14.09 6.32 34.62
N GLU A 159 -13.18 5.34 34.62
CA GLU A 159 -12.20 5.15 33.54
C GLU A 159 -12.90 4.78 32.22
N ILE A 160 -13.88 3.87 32.25
CA ILE A 160 -14.71 3.49 31.10
C ILE A 160 -15.54 4.68 30.61
N ALA A 161 -16.03 5.52 31.52
CA ALA A 161 -16.73 6.76 31.19
C ALA A 161 -15.81 7.80 30.52
N GLY A 162 -14.50 7.57 30.45
CA GLY A 162 -13.53 8.42 29.77
C GLY A 162 -12.79 9.43 30.68
N MET A 163 -12.91 9.33 32.02
CA MET A 163 -12.09 10.09 32.92
C MET A 163 -10.64 9.59 32.89
N SER A 164 -9.69 10.51 32.72
CA SER A 164 -8.29 10.15 32.84
C SER A 164 -7.91 9.88 34.29
N ASP A 165 -6.82 9.12 34.51
CA ASP A 165 -6.29 8.88 35.86
C ASP A 165 -6.00 10.19 36.62
N ASN A 166 -5.53 11.22 35.91
CA ASN A 166 -5.31 12.56 36.48
C ASN A 166 -6.61 13.25 36.93
N ASP A 167 -7.70 13.04 36.18
CA ASP A 167 -9.01 13.60 36.55
C ASP A 167 -9.56 12.90 37.77
N ILE A 168 -9.41 11.57 37.86
CA ILE A 168 -9.83 10.79 39.05
C ILE A 168 -9.01 11.20 40.28
N LYS A 169 -7.67 11.30 40.16
CA LYS A 169 -6.81 11.82 41.26
C LYS A 169 -7.18 13.24 41.69
N ARG A 170 -7.59 14.10 40.75
CA ARG A 170 -8.07 15.44 41.07
C ARG A 170 -9.39 15.36 41.83
N LEU A 171 -10.33 14.51 41.42
CA LEU A 171 -11.59 14.24 42.11
C LEU A 171 -11.35 13.74 43.55
N ASP A 172 -10.45 12.79 43.75
CA ASP A 172 -10.08 12.25 45.08
C ASP A 172 -9.57 13.35 46.01
N ARG A 173 -8.69 14.22 45.49
CA ARG A 173 -8.07 15.27 46.28
C ARG A 173 -9.01 16.42 46.59
N THR A 174 -9.81 16.85 45.60
CA THR A 174 -10.61 18.08 45.70
C THR A 174 -12.04 17.82 46.16
N ARG A 175 -12.53 16.58 46.00
CA ARG A 175 -13.96 16.20 46.24
C ARG A 175 -14.96 17.05 45.46
N ARG A 176 -14.49 17.70 44.35
CA ARG A 176 -15.36 18.56 43.51
C ARG A 176 -15.71 17.85 42.23
N PHE A 177 -17.04 17.80 41.97
CA PHE A 177 -17.58 17.23 40.73
C PHE A 177 -17.30 18.13 39.52
N SER A 178 -17.14 17.48 38.37
CA SER A 178 -17.06 18.15 37.07
C SER A 178 -17.88 17.40 36.04
N SER A 179 -18.79 18.11 35.36
CA SER A 179 -19.52 17.57 34.23
C SER A 179 -18.65 17.51 32.95
N GLN A 180 -17.48 18.17 32.94
CA GLN A 180 -16.61 18.24 31.79
C GLN A 180 -15.91 16.93 31.55
N LEU A 181 -16.14 16.36 30.35
CA LEU A 181 -15.51 15.18 29.84
C LEU A 181 -14.65 15.54 28.65
N ASN A 182 -13.36 15.16 28.69
CA ASN A 182 -12.45 15.34 27.59
C ASN A 182 -12.41 14.07 26.72
N VAL A 183 -12.43 14.26 25.40
CA VAL A 183 -12.26 13.17 24.44
C VAL A 183 -10.86 13.28 23.87
N TYR A 184 -10.12 12.17 23.95
CA TYR A 184 -8.70 12.10 23.59
C TYR A 184 -8.46 11.35 22.29
N ALA A 185 -7.40 11.70 21.57
CA ALA A 185 -6.93 10.96 20.41
C ALA A 185 -6.40 9.57 20.83
N PRO A 186 -6.92 8.47 20.29
CA PRO A 186 -6.43 7.12 20.60
C PRO A 186 -5.06 6.84 19.97
N VAL A 187 -4.76 7.49 18.86
CA VAL A 187 -3.52 7.34 18.08
C VAL A 187 -3.01 8.70 17.63
N SER A 188 -1.73 8.76 17.23
CA SER A 188 -1.19 9.90 16.47
C SER A 188 -1.57 9.74 15.00
N GLY A 189 -1.89 10.86 14.33
CA GLY A 189 -2.31 10.84 12.92
C GLY A 189 -2.88 12.18 12.46
N ALA A 190 -3.71 12.16 11.43
CA ALA A 190 -4.42 13.33 10.91
C ALA A 190 -5.94 13.17 11.08
N VAL A 191 -6.62 14.28 11.32
CA VAL A 191 -8.10 14.33 11.33
C VAL A 191 -8.59 14.29 9.88
N ILE A 192 -9.25 13.19 9.51
CA ILE A 192 -9.77 12.98 8.16
C ILE A 192 -11.16 13.57 8.01
N GLU A 193 -11.97 13.46 9.07
CA GLU A 193 -13.35 13.90 9.05
C GLU A 193 -13.79 14.39 10.43
N ARG A 194 -14.66 15.40 10.46
CA ARG A 194 -15.37 15.88 11.64
C ARG A 194 -16.86 15.54 11.48
N LEU A 195 -17.39 14.75 12.40
CA LEU A 195 -18.75 14.20 12.33
C LEU A 195 -19.72 14.90 13.28
N ALA A 196 -19.22 15.75 14.18
CA ALA A 196 -20.02 16.45 15.18
C ALA A 196 -19.91 17.98 15.08
N VAL A 197 -20.89 18.69 15.63
CA VAL A 197 -20.99 20.15 15.68
C VAL A 197 -21.12 20.63 17.12
N VAL A 198 -20.40 21.71 17.49
CA VAL A 198 -20.48 22.33 18.81
C VAL A 198 -21.90 22.81 19.08
N GLY A 199 -22.38 22.63 20.32
CA GLY A 199 -23.74 22.98 20.76
C GLY A 199 -24.78 21.89 20.52
N THR A 200 -24.42 20.76 19.89
CA THR A 200 -25.32 19.62 19.75
C THR A 200 -25.26 18.68 20.93
N ARG A 201 -26.39 18.02 21.24
CA ARG A 201 -26.41 16.89 22.16
C ARG A 201 -25.83 15.67 21.45
N ILE A 202 -24.90 15.03 22.11
CA ILE A 202 -24.22 13.82 21.64
C ILE A 202 -24.69 12.65 22.48
N ASP A 203 -25.05 11.56 21.84
CA ASP A 203 -25.38 10.31 22.51
C ASP A 203 -24.13 9.47 22.79
N ILE A 204 -24.24 8.49 23.68
CA ILE A 204 -23.15 7.56 23.99
C ILE A 204 -22.74 6.82 22.70
N LEU A 205 -21.43 6.67 22.49
CA LEU A 205 -20.79 6.07 21.31
C LEU A 205 -21.02 6.81 19.98
N ALA A 206 -21.69 7.97 20.00
CA ALA A 206 -21.82 8.77 18.79
C ALA A 206 -20.44 9.22 18.27
N PRO A 207 -20.18 9.13 16.96
CA PRO A 207 -18.90 9.46 16.37
C PRO A 207 -18.68 10.97 16.34
N LEU A 208 -17.51 11.42 16.73
CA LEU A 208 -17.09 12.83 16.76
C LEU A 208 -16.09 13.15 15.65
N TYR A 209 -15.11 12.26 15.48
CA TYR A 209 -14.02 12.41 14.50
C TYR A 209 -13.66 11.08 13.88
N ARG A 210 -13.11 11.17 12.67
CA ARG A 210 -12.35 10.11 12.03
C ARG A 210 -10.90 10.53 11.94
N ILE A 211 -10.00 9.74 12.50
CA ILE A 211 -8.55 9.98 12.54
C ILE A 211 -7.85 8.84 11.82
N ALA A 212 -6.81 9.13 11.07
CA ALA A 212 -6.00 8.11 10.46
C ALA A 212 -4.50 8.36 10.63
N ASN A 213 -3.75 7.28 10.79
CA ASN A 213 -2.32 7.30 10.57
C ASN A 213 -2.06 7.19 9.06
N LEU A 214 -1.29 8.13 8.50
CA LEU A 214 -1.01 8.24 7.07
C LEU A 214 0.42 7.80 6.71
N ASP A 215 1.15 7.15 7.60
CA ASP A 215 2.52 6.69 7.38
C ASP A 215 2.58 5.54 6.35
N GLU A 216 1.49 4.79 6.24
CA GLU A 216 1.29 3.77 5.22
C GLU A 216 -0.03 4.03 4.49
N LEU A 217 0.00 4.00 3.18
CA LEU A 217 -1.17 4.07 2.32
C LEU A 217 -1.19 2.87 1.38
N TRP A 218 -2.38 2.47 0.96
CA TRP A 218 -2.53 1.41 -0.02
C TRP A 218 -3.03 1.97 -1.35
N LEU A 219 -2.60 1.32 -2.43
CA LEU A 219 -3.19 1.47 -3.75
C LEU A 219 -4.11 0.28 -4.00
N GLU A 220 -5.36 0.56 -4.23
CA GLU A 220 -6.31 -0.40 -4.76
C GLU A 220 -6.35 -0.22 -6.28
N ILE A 221 -5.86 -1.24 -7.00
CA ILE A 221 -5.72 -1.26 -8.44
C ILE A 221 -6.69 -2.31 -8.99
N ASN A 222 -7.57 -1.91 -9.89
CA ASN A 222 -8.49 -2.81 -10.56
C ASN A 222 -7.84 -3.36 -11.84
N ILE A 223 -7.48 -4.63 -11.82
CA ILE A 223 -6.80 -5.32 -12.93
C ILE A 223 -7.81 -6.15 -13.70
N PRO A 224 -7.95 -5.98 -15.04
CA PRO A 224 -8.78 -6.83 -15.87
C PRO A 224 -8.43 -8.30 -15.66
N GLN A 225 -9.44 -9.19 -15.52
CA GLN A 225 -9.23 -10.59 -15.18
C GLN A 225 -8.35 -11.34 -16.20
N GLU A 226 -8.42 -10.97 -17.49
CA GLU A 226 -7.59 -11.54 -18.55
C GLU A 226 -6.12 -11.13 -18.45
N ARG A 227 -5.80 -10.11 -17.68
CA ARG A 227 -4.43 -9.59 -17.49
C ARG A 227 -3.80 -10.00 -16.16
N ILE A 228 -4.57 -10.62 -15.25
CA ILE A 228 -4.07 -10.96 -13.89
C ILE A 228 -2.89 -11.92 -13.92
N GLY A 229 -2.86 -12.85 -14.89
CA GLY A 229 -1.77 -13.83 -15.05
C GLY A 229 -0.41 -13.21 -15.39
N SER A 230 -0.37 -11.93 -15.81
CA SER A 230 0.87 -11.21 -16.09
C SER A 230 1.39 -10.40 -14.90
N ILE A 231 0.68 -10.38 -13.76
CA ILE A 231 1.01 -9.61 -12.57
C ILE A 231 1.42 -10.54 -11.44
N ASN A 232 2.50 -10.21 -10.75
CA ASN A 232 3.03 -10.98 -9.63
C ASN A 232 3.06 -10.15 -8.35
N ILE A 233 2.98 -10.83 -7.20
CA ILE A 233 3.31 -10.23 -5.91
C ILE A 233 4.79 -9.84 -5.95
N GLY A 234 5.12 -8.62 -5.50
CA GLY A 234 6.46 -8.04 -5.59
C GLY A 234 6.68 -7.13 -6.81
N ASP A 235 5.77 -7.13 -7.80
CA ASP A 235 5.85 -6.21 -8.92
C ASP A 235 5.78 -4.76 -8.43
N GLN A 236 6.59 -3.90 -9.04
CA GLN A 236 6.63 -2.49 -8.69
C GLN A 236 5.49 -1.74 -9.37
N VAL A 237 4.91 -0.81 -8.64
CA VAL A 237 3.89 0.10 -9.14
C VAL A 237 4.47 1.51 -9.14
N VAL A 238 4.60 2.10 -10.32
CA VAL A 238 5.04 3.47 -10.50
C VAL A 238 3.80 4.36 -10.60
N ILE A 239 3.73 5.36 -9.74
CA ILE A 239 2.65 6.34 -9.73
C ILE A 239 3.05 7.49 -10.63
N GLU A 240 2.25 7.73 -11.66
CA GLU A 240 2.44 8.87 -12.55
C GLU A 240 1.78 10.11 -11.92
N ASN A 241 2.59 11.03 -11.42
CA ASN A 241 2.09 12.30 -10.89
C ASN A 241 2.50 13.45 -11.81
N PRO A 242 1.58 13.94 -12.67
CA PRO A 242 1.87 15.03 -13.59
C PRO A 242 2.28 16.35 -12.90
N ALA A 243 1.86 16.55 -11.65
CA ALA A 243 2.10 17.78 -10.90
C ALA A 243 3.48 17.85 -10.21
N ALA A 244 4.18 16.72 -10.06
CA ALA A 244 5.44 16.65 -9.31
C ALA A 244 6.70 16.71 -10.18
N GLY A 245 6.58 16.78 -11.51
CA GLY A 245 7.71 16.67 -12.43
C GLY A 245 8.34 15.25 -12.42
N ALA A 246 9.23 14.98 -13.36
CA ALA A 246 9.81 13.64 -13.56
C ALA A 246 10.68 13.11 -12.38
N GLN A 247 10.90 13.91 -11.33
CA GLN A 247 11.83 13.57 -10.24
C GLN A 247 11.19 12.94 -8.99
N ALA A 248 9.87 12.83 -8.91
CA ALA A 248 9.19 12.27 -7.73
C ALA A 248 8.21 11.15 -8.09
N ALA A 249 8.66 10.12 -8.82
CA ALA A 249 7.87 8.92 -9.01
C ALA A 249 7.72 8.20 -7.66
N VAL A 250 6.53 8.24 -7.08
CA VAL A 250 6.21 7.44 -5.89
C VAL A 250 6.19 5.97 -6.31
N LYS A 251 6.93 5.14 -5.58
CA LYS A 251 6.99 3.70 -5.83
C LYS A 251 6.15 2.97 -4.79
N ALA A 252 5.40 2.00 -5.26
CA ALA A 252 4.67 1.05 -4.43
C ALA A 252 5.00 -0.37 -4.90
N GLU A 253 4.66 -1.37 -4.10
CA GLU A 253 4.90 -2.78 -4.39
C GLU A 253 3.61 -3.56 -4.23
N ILE A 254 3.29 -4.44 -5.18
CA ILE A 254 2.13 -5.33 -5.11
C ILE A 254 2.32 -6.31 -3.96
N ALA A 255 1.50 -6.17 -2.94
CA ALA A 255 1.53 -7.02 -1.75
C ALA A 255 0.45 -8.10 -1.76
N LEU A 256 -0.61 -7.91 -2.55
CA LEU A 256 -1.74 -8.84 -2.60
C LEU A 256 -2.42 -8.79 -3.96
N LEU A 257 -2.81 -9.97 -4.44
CA LEU A 257 -3.74 -10.15 -5.55
C LEU A 257 -5.02 -10.79 -5.03
N GLY A 258 -6.18 -10.18 -5.33
CA GLY A 258 -7.48 -10.67 -4.95
C GLY A 258 -7.78 -12.04 -5.59
N GLN A 259 -8.62 -12.82 -4.92
CA GLN A 259 -9.01 -14.16 -5.39
C GLN A 259 -10.44 -14.20 -5.95
N SER A 260 -11.08 -13.05 -6.04
CA SER A 260 -12.43 -12.91 -6.57
C SER A 260 -12.49 -11.86 -7.67
N VAL A 261 -13.29 -12.13 -8.69
CA VAL A 261 -13.58 -11.18 -9.76
C VAL A 261 -14.76 -10.31 -9.32
N ASN A 262 -14.64 -8.99 -9.47
CA ASN A 262 -15.77 -8.09 -9.32
C ASN A 262 -16.69 -8.25 -10.54
N PRO A 263 -17.97 -8.68 -10.35
CA PRO A 263 -18.87 -8.96 -11.46
C PRO A 263 -19.30 -7.70 -12.25
N GLU A 264 -19.25 -6.53 -11.64
CA GLU A 264 -19.68 -5.28 -12.28
C GLU A 264 -18.70 -4.79 -13.35
N ASN A 265 -17.40 -4.97 -13.11
CA ASN A 265 -16.36 -4.44 -13.99
C ASN A 265 -15.36 -5.48 -14.49
N GLN A 266 -15.56 -6.77 -14.17
CA GLN A 266 -14.73 -7.91 -14.58
C GLN A 266 -13.25 -7.73 -14.21
N THR A 267 -12.98 -7.12 -13.04
CA THR A 267 -11.62 -6.89 -12.55
C THR A 267 -11.34 -7.68 -11.28
N ILE A 268 -10.05 -7.91 -11.04
CA ILE A 268 -9.51 -8.46 -9.80
C ILE A 268 -8.77 -7.33 -9.08
N LEU A 269 -9.04 -7.17 -7.78
CA LEU A 269 -8.39 -6.17 -6.96
C LEU A 269 -6.94 -6.58 -6.68
N ALA A 270 -5.99 -5.75 -7.08
CA ALA A 270 -4.62 -5.82 -6.57
C ALA A 270 -4.39 -4.71 -5.55
N ARG A 271 -3.60 -5.01 -4.53
CA ARG A 271 -3.20 -4.06 -3.49
C ARG A 271 -1.70 -3.85 -3.54
N ALA A 272 -1.28 -2.60 -3.71
CA ALA A 272 0.11 -2.21 -3.54
C ALA A 272 0.29 -1.30 -2.31
N ILE A 273 1.45 -1.38 -1.67
CA ILE A 273 1.74 -0.65 -0.44
C ILE A 273 2.67 0.52 -0.75
N ILE A 274 2.27 1.71 -0.32
CA ILE A 274 3.08 2.92 -0.32
C ILE A 274 3.57 3.16 1.10
N ARG A 275 4.90 3.19 1.32
CA ARG A 275 5.51 3.42 2.64
C ARG A 275 6.23 4.75 2.70
N GLY A 276 6.28 5.35 3.89
CA GLY A 276 7.00 6.60 4.19
C GLY A 276 6.14 7.85 4.08
N GLU A 277 6.70 9.02 4.47
CA GLU A 277 6.00 10.31 4.38
C GLU A 277 5.75 10.69 2.92
N GLN A 278 4.56 10.33 2.43
CA GLN A 278 4.16 10.60 1.05
C GLN A 278 3.37 11.89 0.97
N THR A 279 4.06 13.01 0.76
CA THR A 279 3.41 14.30 0.49
C THR A 279 2.81 14.39 -0.92
N ALA A 280 3.26 13.52 -1.82
CA ALA A 280 2.87 13.54 -3.24
C ALA A 280 1.51 12.92 -3.54
N VAL A 281 0.99 12.04 -2.67
CA VAL A 281 -0.32 11.39 -2.85
C VAL A 281 -1.16 11.54 -1.59
N LYS A 282 -2.47 11.63 -1.76
CA LYS A 282 -3.43 11.80 -0.65
C LYS A 282 -4.45 10.68 -0.65
N ALA A 283 -4.86 10.24 0.54
CA ALA A 283 -5.94 9.29 0.71
C ALA A 283 -7.22 9.77 -0.02
N GLY A 284 -7.91 8.86 -0.67
CA GLY A 284 -9.08 9.13 -1.50
C GLY A 284 -8.77 9.54 -2.94
N GLN A 285 -7.51 9.87 -3.27
CA GLN A 285 -7.11 10.27 -4.61
C GLN A 285 -7.21 9.10 -5.60
N ARG A 286 -7.67 9.37 -6.81
CA ARG A 286 -7.58 8.47 -7.97
C ARG A 286 -6.41 8.90 -8.82
N ILE A 287 -5.56 7.94 -9.19
CA ILE A 287 -4.31 8.17 -9.89
C ILE A 287 -4.09 7.09 -10.95
N ASN A 288 -3.34 7.45 -11.98
CA ASN A 288 -2.87 6.46 -12.96
C ASN A 288 -1.59 5.81 -12.47
N THR A 289 -1.51 4.50 -12.62
CA THR A 289 -0.37 3.70 -12.23
C THR A 289 0.12 2.84 -13.38
N ARG A 290 1.41 2.57 -13.35
CA ARG A 290 2.07 1.63 -14.25
C ARG A 290 2.69 0.51 -13.42
N ILE A 291 2.24 -0.71 -13.66
CA ILE A 291 2.82 -1.91 -13.06
C ILE A 291 4.01 -2.31 -13.92
N VAL A 292 5.16 -2.51 -13.28
CA VAL A 292 6.39 -2.90 -13.95
C VAL A 292 6.98 -4.14 -13.29
N HIS A 293 7.45 -5.06 -14.11
CA HIS A 293 8.15 -6.25 -13.67
C HIS A 293 9.68 -6.00 -13.72
N ALA A 294 10.40 -6.36 -12.66
CA ALA A 294 11.86 -6.33 -12.69
C ALA A 294 12.37 -7.47 -13.58
N SER A 295 13.26 -7.18 -14.52
CA SER A 295 13.85 -8.21 -15.37
C SER A 295 15.23 -8.61 -14.89
N ASP A 296 15.42 -9.92 -14.68
CA ASP A 296 16.75 -10.50 -14.40
C ASP A 296 17.60 -10.68 -15.67
N LYS A 297 16.95 -10.61 -16.83
CA LYS A 297 17.63 -10.67 -18.13
C LYS A 297 17.88 -9.27 -18.68
N ALA A 298 18.87 -9.15 -19.53
CA ALA A 298 19.10 -7.92 -20.28
C ALA A 298 17.88 -7.66 -21.18
N VAL A 299 17.23 -6.54 -20.99
CA VAL A 299 16.14 -6.06 -21.84
C VAL A 299 16.43 -4.66 -22.33
N PHE A 300 16.00 -4.36 -23.54
CA PHE A 300 16.35 -3.14 -24.23
C PHE A 300 15.10 -2.42 -24.73
N LYS A 301 15.10 -1.12 -24.58
CA LYS A 301 14.07 -0.24 -25.08
C LYS A 301 14.42 0.24 -26.48
N ILE A 302 13.45 0.14 -27.40
CA ILE A 302 13.59 0.58 -28.79
C ILE A 302 12.30 1.25 -29.27
N PRO A 303 12.37 2.21 -30.22
CA PRO A 303 11.17 2.76 -30.84
C PRO A 303 10.35 1.68 -31.57
N ASN A 304 9.01 1.78 -31.54
CA ASN A 304 8.14 0.87 -32.31
C ASN A 304 8.47 0.85 -33.81
N ALA A 305 8.95 1.99 -34.33
CA ALA A 305 9.38 2.16 -35.74
C ALA A 305 10.65 1.32 -36.08
N ALA A 306 11.35 0.76 -35.10
CA ALA A 306 12.52 -0.11 -35.28
C ALA A 306 12.11 -1.58 -35.51
N ILE A 307 10.84 -1.94 -35.26
CA ILE A 307 10.34 -3.31 -35.33
C ILE A 307 9.62 -3.55 -36.66
N ALA A 308 10.02 -4.57 -37.35
CA ALA A 308 9.26 -5.11 -38.50
C ALA A 308 8.59 -6.43 -38.08
N GLN A 309 7.32 -6.61 -38.42
CA GLN A 309 6.60 -7.86 -38.19
C GLN A 309 6.52 -8.65 -39.48
N ASN A 310 6.83 -9.95 -39.43
CA ASN A 310 6.67 -10.88 -40.53
C ASN A 310 6.21 -12.23 -40.01
N GLU A 311 5.15 -12.79 -40.57
CA GLU A 311 4.59 -14.10 -40.19
C GLU A 311 4.38 -14.28 -38.69
N GLY A 312 3.90 -13.21 -38.02
CA GLY A 312 3.65 -13.21 -36.58
C GLY A 312 4.88 -13.08 -35.68
N LYS A 313 6.08 -12.95 -36.25
CA LYS A 313 7.35 -12.72 -35.52
C LYS A 313 7.82 -11.28 -35.68
N ALA A 314 8.47 -10.75 -34.62
CA ALA A 314 9.09 -9.46 -34.62
C ALA A 314 10.57 -9.56 -34.99
N PHE A 315 11.03 -8.63 -35.82
CA PHE A 315 12.43 -8.56 -36.29
C PHE A 315 12.95 -7.13 -36.10
N ILE A 316 14.23 -7.04 -35.80
CA ILE A 316 15.02 -5.80 -35.88
C ILE A 316 16.14 -5.93 -36.88
N PHE A 317 16.73 -4.81 -37.29
CA PHE A 317 17.81 -4.75 -38.26
C PHE A 317 19.05 -4.21 -37.61
N ILE A 318 20.05 -5.08 -37.41
CA ILE A 318 21.32 -4.77 -36.74
C ILE A 318 22.32 -4.33 -37.80
N ARG A 319 22.94 -3.17 -37.64
CA ARG A 319 23.90 -2.62 -38.56
C ARG A 319 25.18 -3.46 -38.58
N ASN A 320 25.67 -3.83 -39.78
CA ASN A 320 26.97 -4.46 -40.01
C ASN A 320 27.78 -3.72 -41.13
N LEU A 321 28.93 -4.21 -41.46
CA LEU A 321 29.82 -3.58 -42.49
C LEU A 321 29.21 -3.57 -43.91
N GLN A 322 28.30 -4.52 -44.21
CA GLN A 322 27.75 -4.71 -45.55
C GLN A 322 26.29 -4.16 -45.66
N GLY A 323 25.69 -3.80 -44.55
CA GLY A 323 24.30 -3.38 -44.50
C GLY A 323 23.61 -3.68 -43.18
N PHE A 324 22.64 -4.58 -43.18
CA PHE A 324 21.92 -4.96 -41.96
C PHE A 324 21.72 -6.49 -41.86
N LEU A 325 21.92 -7.00 -40.68
CA LEU A 325 21.53 -8.35 -40.28
C LEU A 325 20.10 -8.35 -39.79
N VAL A 326 19.22 -9.21 -40.32
CA VAL A 326 17.85 -9.40 -39.87
C VAL A 326 17.87 -10.31 -38.66
N HIS A 327 17.39 -9.82 -37.50
CA HIS A 327 17.47 -10.54 -36.26
C HIS A 327 16.05 -10.68 -35.63
N PRO A 328 15.57 -11.89 -35.35
CA PRO A 328 14.30 -12.10 -34.67
C PRO A 328 14.42 -11.67 -33.21
N VAL A 329 13.38 -11.04 -32.63
CA VAL A 329 13.36 -10.62 -31.22
C VAL A 329 12.05 -10.95 -30.54
N ALA A 330 12.12 -11.16 -29.22
CA ALA A 330 10.94 -11.27 -28.38
C ALA A 330 10.54 -9.88 -27.86
N VAL A 331 9.35 -9.42 -28.21
CA VAL A 331 8.77 -8.20 -27.62
C VAL A 331 8.11 -8.59 -26.31
N VAL A 332 8.74 -8.20 -25.19
CA VAL A 332 8.32 -8.55 -23.83
C VAL A 332 7.48 -7.46 -23.16
N GLY A 333 7.47 -6.24 -23.71
CA GLY A 333 6.64 -5.15 -23.22
C GLY A 333 6.45 -4.06 -24.25
N LYS A 334 5.42 -3.24 -24.10
CA LYS A 334 5.15 -2.05 -24.93
C LYS A 334 4.84 -0.87 -24.02
N GLN A 335 5.37 0.29 -24.40
CA GLN A 335 5.14 1.54 -23.69
C GLN A 335 5.06 2.68 -24.71
N ASP A 336 3.86 3.25 -24.88
CA ASP A 336 3.62 4.35 -25.84
C ASP A 336 4.20 4.06 -27.23
N ASP A 337 5.14 4.87 -27.70
CA ASP A 337 5.83 4.72 -29.00
C ASP A 337 7.08 3.81 -28.91
N GLU A 338 7.28 3.12 -27.80
CA GLU A 338 8.46 2.30 -27.55
C GLU A 338 8.08 0.85 -27.21
N SER A 339 8.94 -0.08 -27.55
CA SER A 339 8.85 -1.50 -27.20
C SER A 339 10.06 -1.95 -26.40
N ILE A 340 9.84 -2.87 -25.46
CA ILE A 340 10.91 -3.56 -24.74
C ILE A 340 11.12 -4.91 -25.40
N ILE A 341 12.36 -5.16 -25.82
CA ILE A 341 12.77 -6.42 -26.44
C ILE A 341 13.73 -7.17 -25.52
N SER A 342 13.69 -8.50 -25.62
CA SER A 342 14.62 -9.39 -24.92
C SER A 342 15.24 -10.33 -25.92
N ASP A 343 16.57 -10.39 -25.93
CA ASP A 343 17.38 -11.40 -26.59
C ASP A 343 18.82 -11.30 -26.06
N ASP A 344 19.73 -12.13 -26.56
CA ASP A 344 21.14 -12.17 -26.16
C ASP A 344 21.95 -11.03 -26.80
N PHE A 345 21.60 -9.77 -26.47
CA PHE A 345 22.34 -8.58 -26.90
C PHE A 345 23.39 -8.18 -25.88
N THR A 346 24.52 -7.64 -26.38
CA THR A 346 25.58 -7.08 -25.54
C THR A 346 25.29 -5.63 -25.13
N GLY A 347 24.34 -4.96 -25.79
CA GLY A 347 23.98 -3.55 -25.59
C GLY A 347 24.84 -2.57 -26.41
N ASN A 348 25.81 -3.08 -27.22
CA ASN A 348 26.64 -2.27 -28.10
C ASN A 348 26.15 -2.27 -29.55
N GLU A 349 25.16 -3.05 -29.85
CA GLU A 349 24.56 -3.18 -31.18
C GLU A 349 23.96 -1.86 -31.65
N VAL A 350 24.25 -1.51 -32.89
CA VAL A 350 23.61 -0.39 -33.58
C VAL A 350 22.50 -0.95 -34.44
N ILE A 351 21.28 -0.48 -34.25
CA ILE A 351 20.08 -0.96 -34.95
C ILE A 351 19.43 0.15 -35.78
N ALA A 352 18.61 -0.24 -36.75
CA ALA A 352 17.73 0.71 -37.44
C ALA A 352 16.60 1.13 -36.48
N VAL A 353 16.65 2.35 -35.94
CA VAL A 353 15.59 2.90 -35.02
C VAL A 353 14.42 3.51 -35.80
N LYS A 354 14.56 3.74 -37.10
CA LYS A 354 13.54 4.20 -38.01
C LYS A 354 13.77 3.58 -39.41
N GLY A 355 12.68 3.32 -40.14
CA GLY A 355 12.73 2.78 -41.49
C GLY A 355 12.75 1.24 -41.57
N ALA A 356 12.45 0.53 -40.50
CA ALA A 356 12.39 -0.94 -40.47
C ALA A 356 11.44 -1.53 -41.55
N VAL A 357 10.34 -0.84 -41.85
CA VAL A 357 9.39 -1.27 -42.90
C VAL A 357 10.06 -1.26 -44.30
N ALA A 358 10.83 -0.24 -44.60
CA ALA A 358 11.56 -0.15 -45.89
C ALA A 358 12.66 -1.26 -45.98
N LEU A 359 13.36 -1.50 -44.87
CA LEU A 359 14.33 -2.60 -44.82
C LEU A 359 13.64 -3.97 -44.93
N LYS A 360 12.45 -4.16 -44.37
CA LYS A 360 11.66 -5.38 -44.54
C LYS A 360 11.27 -5.59 -46.02
N ALA A 361 10.80 -4.56 -46.70
CA ALA A 361 10.44 -4.66 -48.12
C ALA A 361 11.62 -5.13 -48.95
N LYS A 362 12.82 -4.59 -48.71
CA LYS A 362 14.06 -5.03 -49.38
C LYS A 362 14.45 -6.46 -48.98
N TRP A 363 14.31 -6.85 -47.74
CA TRP A 363 14.60 -8.21 -47.28
C TRP A 363 13.73 -9.26 -47.98
N LEU A 364 12.44 -8.94 -48.15
CA LEU A 364 11.47 -9.85 -48.78
C LEU A 364 11.44 -9.75 -50.31
N GLY A 365 12.34 -8.97 -50.92
CA GLY A 365 12.38 -8.79 -52.38
C GLY A 365 11.19 -8.00 -52.95
N LEU A 366 10.43 -7.29 -52.07
CA LEU A 366 9.24 -6.50 -52.49
C LEU A 366 9.61 -5.08 -52.99
N GLY A 367 10.88 -4.67 -52.88
CA GLY A 367 11.39 -3.41 -53.45
C GLY A 367 11.75 -3.63 -54.89
N GLY A 368 11.06 -2.90 -55.81
CA GLY A 368 11.32 -2.99 -57.25
C GLY A 368 12.82 -2.76 -57.56
N HIS A 369 13.28 -3.45 -58.56
CA HIS A 369 14.57 -3.22 -59.19
C HIS A 369 14.55 -1.85 -59.87
N GLU A 370 15.23 -0.85 -59.36
CA GLU A 370 15.81 0.25 -60.06
C GLU A 370 17.34 0.26 -59.88
#